data_ef5fbbb127b29372e5c5cce404b6e23b
#
_entry.id   ef5fbbb127b29372e5c5cce404b6e23b
#
_cell.length_a   1.000
_cell.length_b   1.000
_cell.length_c   1.000
_cell.angle_alpha   90.00
_cell.angle_beta   90.00
_cell.angle_gamma   90.00
#
_symmetry.space_group_name_H-M   'P 1'
#
loop_
_entity.id
_entity.type
_entity.pdbx_description
1 polymer ?
#
loop_
_entity_poly.entity_id
_entity_poly.type
_entity_poly.pdbx_seq_one_letter_code
_entity_poly.pdbx_strand_id
1 'polypeptide(L)'
;MERYSRQLIVLGLGIQQRLNELKILIAGCGALGTAVAELLARLGVKELTIVDADVVDITNLHRVHLFDENDVGKPKAEVCAKKISLINSSIKINYIIDILDEENVERLISDKDYVFDALDSLYYKLLLNDAIVKLGKILIYGGINGEYGSAKLIDPSQTSCLSCFIDYSDQDEIGNSCDVIGTTPLIVELTATLQVNLMLNHLRGNPDYSLFYIDSRELKIERINIEKNSQCKTCVLNEYPFLYQKISKPKCGIFRTNMKIPELDEPKVFKNLGNVTLCYPSIGCFEKRGR
;
A
#
# COMPACT_ATOMS: atom_id res chain seq x y z
N MET A 1 -14.85 14.41 -19.20
CA MET A 1 -15.70 15.30 -18.32
C MET A 1 -17.06 14.70 -18.00
N GLU A 2 -17.75 14.05 -18.95
CA GLU A 2 -19.07 13.46 -18.72
C GLU A 2 -19.08 12.42 -17.59
N ARG A 3 -18.08 11.51 -17.55
CA ARG A 3 -17.90 10.52 -16.49
C ARG A 3 -17.96 11.11 -15.07
N TYR A 4 -17.44 12.32 -14.88
CA TYR A 4 -17.31 12.96 -13.58
C TYR A 4 -18.42 14.01 -13.32
N SER A 5 -19.45 14.11 -14.18
CA SER A 5 -20.47 15.17 -14.08
C SER A 5 -21.14 15.26 -12.71
N ARG A 6 -21.44 14.11 -12.08
CA ARG A 6 -22.02 14.08 -10.72
C ARG A 6 -21.01 14.41 -9.63
N GLN A 7 -19.76 13.98 -9.81
CA GLN A 7 -18.66 14.25 -8.89
C GLN A 7 -18.28 15.75 -8.90
N LEU A 8 -18.32 16.40 -10.07
CA LEU A 8 -18.06 17.82 -10.23
C LEU A 8 -19.01 18.71 -9.42
N ILE A 9 -20.26 18.30 -9.22
CA ILE A 9 -21.23 19.04 -8.40
C ILE A 9 -20.76 19.12 -6.93
N VAL A 10 -20.09 18.06 -6.44
CA VAL A 10 -19.63 17.95 -5.05
C VAL A 10 -18.21 18.47 -4.86
N LEU A 11 -17.28 18.09 -5.75
CA LEU A 11 -15.87 18.44 -5.62
C LEU A 11 -15.51 19.79 -6.23
N GLY A 12 -16.27 20.25 -7.20
CA GLY A 12 -15.94 21.42 -8.01
C GLY A 12 -14.89 21.14 -9.09
N LEU A 13 -14.82 21.99 -10.09
CA LEU A 13 -13.94 21.85 -11.24
C LEU A 13 -12.45 21.87 -10.84
N GLY A 14 -12.07 22.76 -9.91
CA GLY A 14 -10.67 22.91 -9.50
C GLY A 14 -10.09 21.65 -8.85
N ILE A 15 -10.84 20.97 -7.98
CA ILE A 15 -10.40 19.71 -7.38
C ILE A 15 -10.32 18.61 -8.44
N GLN A 16 -11.29 18.54 -9.35
CA GLN A 16 -11.24 17.55 -10.43
C GLN A 16 -10.04 17.76 -11.36
N GLN A 17 -9.70 18.98 -11.69
CA GLN A 17 -8.50 19.29 -12.49
C GLN A 17 -7.23 18.83 -11.77
N ARG A 18 -7.11 19.12 -10.46
CA ARG A 18 -5.98 18.64 -9.65
C ARG A 18 -5.90 17.11 -9.62
N LEU A 19 -7.03 16.41 -9.42
CA LEU A 19 -7.08 14.94 -9.48
C LEU A 19 -6.55 14.40 -10.82
N ASN A 20 -6.95 15.02 -11.93
CA ASN A 20 -6.54 14.63 -13.28
C ASN A 20 -5.04 14.88 -13.56
N GLU A 21 -4.28 15.45 -12.67
CA GLU A 21 -2.84 15.68 -12.77
C GLU A 21 -2.02 14.74 -11.87
N LEU A 22 -2.65 14.12 -10.87
CA LEU A 22 -1.96 13.33 -9.86
C LEU A 22 -1.36 12.05 -10.40
N LYS A 23 -0.12 11.81 -9.99
CA LYS A 23 0.59 10.53 -10.11
C LYS A 23 0.67 9.88 -8.73
N ILE A 24 0.13 8.70 -8.60
CA ILE A 24 0.01 8.01 -7.31
C ILE A 24 0.68 6.64 -7.39
N LEU A 25 1.41 6.27 -6.34
CA LEU A 25 1.88 4.91 -6.13
C LEU A 25 1.06 4.25 -5.03
N ILE A 26 0.68 2.99 -5.25
CA ILE A 26 0.06 2.11 -4.26
C ILE A 26 1.05 1.00 -3.95
N ALA A 27 1.53 0.97 -2.72
CA ALA A 27 2.44 -0.05 -2.21
C ALA A 27 1.62 -1.20 -1.61
N GLY A 28 1.58 -2.33 -2.32
CA GLY A 28 0.74 -3.49 -2.01
C GLY A 28 -0.59 -3.50 -2.79
N CYS A 29 -0.98 -4.68 -3.27
CA CYS A 29 -2.22 -4.91 -4.04
C CYS A 29 -3.05 -6.04 -3.41
N GLY A 30 -3.11 -6.05 -2.09
CA GLY A 30 -4.00 -6.89 -1.30
C GLY A 30 -5.39 -6.25 -1.16
N ALA A 31 -6.08 -6.57 -0.07
CA ALA A 31 -7.43 -6.06 0.20
C ALA A 31 -7.48 -4.53 0.19
N LEU A 32 -6.63 -3.89 0.99
CA LEU A 32 -6.60 -2.43 1.11
C LEU A 32 -6.16 -1.76 -0.20
N GLY A 33 -5.09 -2.27 -0.83
CA GLY A 33 -4.55 -1.66 -2.05
C GLY A 33 -5.50 -1.71 -3.23
N THR A 34 -6.26 -2.80 -3.40
CA THR A 34 -7.27 -2.92 -4.46
C THR A 34 -8.44 -1.98 -4.25
N ALA A 35 -8.94 -1.85 -3.00
CA ALA A 35 -10.01 -0.93 -2.66
C ALA A 35 -9.59 0.54 -2.90
N VAL A 36 -8.39 0.92 -2.47
CA VAL A 36 -7.81 2.25 -2.75
C VAL A 36 -7.66 2.49 -4.25
N ALA A 37 -7.13 1.51 -5.01
CA ALA A 37 -6.95 1.62 -6.45
C ALA A 37 -8.27 1.86 -7.18
N GLU A 38 -9.33 1.14 -6.80
CA GLU A 38 -10.66 1.32 -7.38
C GLU A 38 -11.22 2.72 -7.09
N LEU A 39 -11.15 3.18 -5.85
CA LEU A 39 -11.63 4.51 -5.47
C LEU A 39 -10.88 5.62 -6.24
N LEU A 40 -9.56 5.55 -6.32
CA LEU A 40 -8.74 6.52 -7.05
C LEU A 40 -9.03 6.52 -8.56
N ALA A 41 -9.23 5.34 -9.15
CA ALA A 41 -9.60 5.22 -10.55
C ALA A 41 -10.98 5.85 -10.85
N ARG A 42 -11.95 5.64 -9.96
CA ARG A 42 -13.29 6.26 -10.08
C ARG A 42 -13.25 7.78 -9.88
N LEU A 43 -12.38 8.27 -9.00
CA LEU A 43 -12.12 9.71 -8.83
C LEU A 43 -11.43 10.35 -10.03
N GLY A 44 -10.74 9.57 -10.85
CA GLY A 44 -10.11 10.05 -12.09
C GLY A 44 -8.76 10.70 -11.88
N VAL A 45 -7.88 10.06 -11.12
CA VAL A 45 -6.47 10.45 -11.04
C VAL A 45 -5.76 10.23 -12.38
N LYS A 46 -4.65 10.92 -12.64
CA LYS A 46 -3.92 10.83 -13.91
C LYS A 46 -3.25 9.48 -14.11
N GLU A 47 -2.52 9.05 -13.09
CA GLU A 47 -1.65 7.86 -13.17
C GLU A 47 -1.65 7.11 -11.84
N LEU A 48 -1.85 5.80 -11.92
CA LEU A 48 -1.64 4.85 -10.83
C LEU A 48 -0.47 3.94 -11.15
N THR A 49 0.43 3.76 -10.20
CA THR A 49 1.49 2.73 -10.23
C THR A 49 1.25 1.78 -9.07
N ILE A 50 1.08 0.49 -9.36
CA ILE A 50 0.76 -0.56 -8.39
C ILE A 50 1.97 -1.47 -8.25
N VAL A 51 2.45 -1.72 -7.03
CA VAL A 51 3.61 -2.57 -6.75
C VAL A 51 3.18 -3.71 -5.84
N ASP A 52 3.31 -4.96 -6.31
CA ASP A 52 3.06 -6.17 -5.53
C ASP A 52 3.75 -7.36 -6.17
N ALA A 53 4.41 -8.22 -5.40
CA ALA A 53 5.10 -9.41 -5.87
C ALA A 53 4.28 -10.71 -5.73
N ASP A 54 3.11 -10.66 -5.08
CA ASP A 54 2.31 -11.85 -4.76
C ASP A 54 1.35 -12.24 -5.91
N VAL A 55 0.81 -13.45 -5.81
CA VAL A 55 -0.26 -13.94 -6.68
C VAL A 55 -1.59 -13.92 -5.96
N VAL A 56 -2.66 -13.90 -6.74
CA VAL A 56 -4.02 -14.05 -6.21
C VAL A 56 -4.19 -15.46 -5.65
N ASP A 57 -4.65 -15.54 -4.42
CA ASP A 57 -4.96 -16.80 -3.73
C ASP A 57 -6.45 -16.85 -3.41
N ILE A 58 -7.05 -18.05 -3.42
CA ILE A 58 -8.48 -18.25 -3.11
C ILE A 58 -8.85 -17.66 -1.75
N THR A 59 -7.92 -17.67 -0.78
CA THR A 59 -8.12 -17.09 0.55
C THR A 59 -8.18 -15.56 0.55
N ASN A 60 -7.87 -14.91 -0.56
CA ASN A 60 -7.97 -13.46 -0.70
C ASN A 60 -9.39 -13.00 -1.08
N LEU A 61 -10.14 -13.83 -1.81
CA LEU A 61 -11.35 -13.43 -2.52
C LEU A 61 -12.50 -12.94 -1.61
N HIS A 62 -12.52 -13.37 -0.36
CA HIS A 62 -13.55 -12.92 0.58
C HIS A 62 -13.45 -11.43 0.96
N ARG A 63 -12.28 -10.78 0.73
CA ARG A 63 -12.03 -9.39 1.12
C ARG A 63 -11.42 -8.50 0.04
N VAL A 64 -11.18 -9.04 -1.16
CA VAL A 64 -10.60 -8.29 -2.28
C VAL A 64 -11.63 -8.14 -3.38
N HIS A 65 -12.19 -6.95 -3.56
CA HIS A 65 -13.30 -6.72 -4.48
C HIS A 65 -12.94 -6.84 -5.97
N LEU A 66 -11.70 -6.55 -6.33
CA LEU A 66 -11.27 -6.56 -7.72
C LEU A 66 -10.99 -7.96 -8.26
N PHE A 67 -10.73 -8.95 -7.41
CA PHE A 67 -10.35 -10.28 -7.84
C PHE A 67 -11.53 -11.25 -7.82
N ASP A 68 -11.52 -12.20 -8.74
CA ASP A 68 -12.46 -13.31 -8.81
C ASP A 68 -11.73 -14.65 -8.94
N GLU A 69 -12.49 -15.75 -8.97
CA GLU A 69 -11.91 -17.11 -9.02
C GLU A 69 -11.05 -17.36 -10.26
N ASN A 70 -11.33 -16.67 -11.38
CA ASN A 70 -10.54 -16.79 -12.61
C ASN A 70 -9.15 -16.12 -12.48
N ASP A 71 -8.94 -15.33 -11.45
CA ASP A 71 -7.68 -14.64 -11.21
C ASP A 71 -6.70 -15.42 -10.34
N VAL A 72 -7.16 -16.50 -9.70
CA VAL A 72 -6.33 -17.31 -8.80
C VAL A 72 -5.08 -17.82 -9.52
N GLY A 73 -3.92 -17.60 -8.90
CA GLY A 73 -2.60 -17.95 -9.44
C GLY A 73 -1.95 -16.89 -10.34
N LYS A 74 -2.68 -15.81 -10.69
CA LYS A 74 -2.13 -14.70 -11.49
C LYS A 74 -1.49 -13.63 -10.59
N PRO A 75 -0.51 -12.85 -11.11
CA PRO A 75 0.12 -11.76 -10.36
C PRO A 75 -0.90 -10.70 -9.93
N LYS A 76 -0.92 -10.37 -8.62
CA LYS A 76 -1.87 -9.39 -8.07
C LYS A 76 -1.79 -8.03 -8.76
N ALA A 77 -0.59 -7.48 -8.92
CA ALA A 77 -0.40 -6.16 -9.53
C ALA A 77 -0.91 -6.10 -10.97
N GLU A 78 -0.66 -7.15 -11.76
CA GLU A 78 -1.11 -7.24 -13.15
C GLU A 78 -2.65 -7.33 -13.24
N VAL A 79 -3.26 -8.24 -12.44
CA VAL A 79 -4.71 -8.41 -12.41
C VAL A 79 -5.40 -7.12 -11.99
N CYS A 80 -4.91 -6.48 -10.94
CA CYS A 80 -5.43 -5.20 -10.46
C CYS A 80 -5.39 -4.15 -11.59
N ALA A 81 -4.24 -3.98 -12.23
CA ALA A 81 -4.09 -3.01 -13.32
C ALA A 81 -5.07 -3.27 -14.48
N LYS A 82 -5.23 -4.54 -14.88
CA LYS A 82 -6.19 -4.93 -15.93
C LYS A 82 -7.63 -4.59 -15.53
N LYS A 83 -8.05 -4.93 -14.32
CA LYS A 83 -9.42 -4.67 -13.85
C LYS A 83 -9.70 -3.19 -13.66
N ILE A 84 -8.75 -2.43 -13.15
CA ILE A 84 -8.84 -0.97 -13.03
C ILE A 84 -8.97 -0.30 -14.42
N SER A 85 -8.25 -0.78 -15.42
CA SER A 85 -8.37 -0.24 -16.79
C SER A 85 -9.76 -0.45 -17.40
N LEU A 86 -10.49 -1.51 -16.99
CA LEU A 86 -11.89 -1.71 -17.38
C LEU A 86 -12.84 -0.75 -16.66
N ILE A 87 -12.52 -0.36 -15.42
CA ILE A 87 -13.30 0.63 -14.66
C ILE A 87 -13.14 2.02 -15.26
N ASN A 88 -11.90 2.41 -15.57
CA ASN A 88 -11.61 3.73 -16.13
C ASN A 88 -10.44 3.69 -17.12
N SER A 89 -10.75 3.58 -18.41
CA SER A 89 -9.76 3.53 -19.48
C SER A 89 -9.04 4.86 -19.77
N SER A 90 -9.47 5.96 -19.14
CA SER A 90 -8.86 7.28 -19.35
C SER A 90 -7.64 7.56 -18.45
N ILE A 91 -7.42 6.74 -17.44
CA ILE A 91 -6.27 6.86 -16.54
C ILE A 91 -5.11 5.97 -17.01
N LYS A 92 -3.89 6.44 -16.77
CA LYS A 92 -2.70 5.63 -17.04
C LYS A 92 -2.44 4.70 -15.87
N ILE A 93 -2.34 3.39 -16.14
CA ILE A 93 -2.06 2.38 -15.11
C ILE A 93 -0.75 1.68 -15.43
N ASN A 94 0.17 1.69 -14.47
CA ASN A 94 1.39 0.93 -14.48
C ASN A 94 1.32 -0.12 -13.37
N TYR A 95 1.89 -1.30 -13.61
CA TYR A 95 2.07 -2.30 -12.56
C TYR A 95 3.51 -2.80 -12.53
N ILE A 96 3.96 -3.17 -11.34
CA ILE A 96 5.31 -3.66 -11.08
C ILE A 96 5.16 -4.90 -10.22
N ILE A 97 5.55 -6.04 -10.77
CA ILE A 97 5.60 -7.33 -10.07
C ILE A 97 6.93 -7.40 -9.35
N ASP A 98 7.00 -6.81 -8.17
CA ASP A 98 8.20 -6.74 -7.36
C ASP A 98 7.87 -6.46 -5.89
N ILE A 99 8.77 -6.77 -4.98
CA ILE A 99 8.72 -6.27 -3.61
C ILE A 99 9.19 -4.82 -3.60
N LEU A 100 8.60 -4.02 -2.71
CA LEU A 100 9.08 -2.68 -2.45
C LEU A 100 10.13 -2.79 -1.33
N ASP A 101 11.38 -2.50 -1.65
CA ASP A 101 12.51 -2.62 -0.74
C ASP A 101 13.51 -1.47 -0.85
N GLU A 102 14.62 -1.56 -0.12
CA GLU A 102 15.67 -0.54 -0.08
C GLU A 102 16.36 -0.27 -1.43
N GLU A 103 16.30 -1.22 -2.38
CA GLU A 103 16.94 -1.07 -3.69
C GLU A 103 16.09 -0.25 -4.67
N ASN A 104 14.76 -0.26 -4.50
CA ASN A 104 13.85 0.32 -5.49
C ASN A 104 12.92 1.41 -4.96
N VAL A 105 12.67 1.48 -3.63
CA VAL A 105 11.65 2.36 -3.05
C VAL A 105 11.85 3.82 -3.42
N GLU A 106 13.05 4.37 -3.29
CA GLU A 106 13.33 5.78 -3.59
C GLU A 106 13.03 6.11 -5.06
N ARG A 107 13.46 5.25 -5.98
CA ARG A 107 13.19 5.40 -7.42
C ARG A 107 11.70 5.34 -7.73
N LEU A 108 10.97 4.44 -7.10
CA LEU A 108 9.54 4.22 -7.36
C LEU A 108 8.67 5.38 -6.88
N ILE A 109 9.05 6.05 -5.78
CA ILE A 109 8.27 7.14 -5.21
C ILE A 109 8.70 8.53 -5.68
N SER A 110 9.87 8.67 -6.33
CA SER A 110 10.51 9.96 -6.61
C SER A 110 9.65 10.92 -7.44
N ASP A 111 8.88 10.42 -8.41
CA ASP A 111 8.02 11.21 -9.30
C ASP A 111 6.54 11.20 -8.89
N LYS A 112 6.21 10.67 -7.70
CA LYS A 112 4.83 10.57 -7.23
C LYS A 112 4.43 11.75 -6.37
N ASP A 113 3.16 12.16 -6.49
CA ASP A 113 2.55 13.21 -5.67
C ASP A 113 2.08 12.64 -4.33
N TYR A 114 1.51 11.43 -4.36
CA TYR A 114 1.07 10.68 -3.18
C TYR A 114 1.52 9.22 -3.27
N VAL A 115 1.81 8.66 -2.12
CA VAL A 115 2.05 7.23 -1.94
C VAL A 115 1.03 6.68 -0.96
N PHE A 116 0.32 5.62 -1.34
CA PHE A 116 -0.60 4.91 -0.46
C PHE A 116 0.08 3.66 0.09
N ASP A 117 0.10 3.55 1.39
CA ASP A 117 0.58 2.36 2.10
C ASP A 117 -0.56 1.37 2.27
N ALA A 118 -0.46 0.23 1.61
CA ALA A 118 -1.33 -0.93 1.71
C ALA A 118 -0.53 -2.22 1.97
N LEU A 119 0.70 -2.08 2.50
CA LEU A 119 1.57 -3.18 2.89
C LEU A 119 1.04 -3.88 4.15
N ASP A 120 1.35 -5.14 4.32
CA ASP A 120 0.96 -5.96 5.48
C ASP A 120 2.11 -6.13 6.50
N SER A 121 3.36 -5.98 6.10
CA SER A 121 4.53 -6.05 6.98
C SER A 121 4.89 -4.70 7.56
N LEU A 122 5.05 -4.65 8.88
CA LEU A 122 5.47 -3.46 9.62
C LEU A 122 6.87 -2.99 9.19
N TYR A 123 7.79 -3.93 8.93
CA TYR A 123 9.13 -3.62 8.42
C TYR A 123 9.05 -2.80 7.12
N TYR A 124 8.30 -3.28 6.13
CA TYR A 124 8.21 -2.59 4.85
C TYR A 124 7.41 -1.28 4.92
N LYS A 125 6.46 -1.16 5.85
CA LYS A 125 5.80 0.13 6.15
C LYS A 125 6.80 1.17 6.68
N LEU A 126 7.68 0.77 7.59
CA LEU A 126 8.69 1.66 8.16
C LEU A 126 9.82 1.96 7.17
N LEU A 127 10.18 1.02 6.31
CA LEU A 127 11.09 1.26 5.19
C LEU A 127 10.51 2.29 4.20
N LEU A 128 9.24 2.13 3.83
CA LEU A 128 8.53 3.10 3.00
C LEU A 128 8.48 4.48 3.68
N ASN A 129 8.18 4.52 4.97
CA ASN A 129 8.19 5.75 5.77
C ASN A 129 9.55 6.45 5.76
N ASP A 130 10.66 5.70 5.90
CA ASP A 130 12.01 6.26 5.82
C ASP A 130 12.27 6.93 4.46
N ALA A 131 11.91 6.24 3.37
CA ALA A 131 12.05 6.79 2.02
C ALA A 131 11.16 8.02 1.77
N ILE A 132 9.92 8.00 2.25
CA ILE A 132 8.98 9.12 2.20
C ILE A 132 9.55 10.35 2.90
N VAL A 133 10.04 10.18 4.13
CA VAL A 133 10.62 11.28 4.91
C VAL A 133 11.87 11.82 4.23
N LYS A 134 12.76 10.94 3.78
CA LYS A 134 14.02 11.31 3.10
C LYS A 134 13.77 12.14 1.84
N LEU A 135 12.76 11.77 1.05
CA LEU A 135 12.44 12.46 -0.21
C LEU A 135 11.39 13.56 -0.08
N GLY A 136 10.88 13.82 1.13
CA GLY A 136 9.86 14.83 1.38
C GLY A 136 8.54 14.57 0.63
N LYS A 137 8.15 13.29 0.48
CA LYS A 137 6.93 12.87 -0.22
C LYS A 137 5.75 12.76 0.74
N ILE A 138 4.54 12.73 0.19
CA ILE A 138 3.31 12.57 0.98
C ILE A 138 2.92 11.09 1.03
N LEU A 139 2.77 10.56 2.26
CA LEU A 139 2.30 9.20 2.50
C LEU A 139 0.88 9.21 3.06
N ILE A 140 0.02 8.38 2.52
CA ILE A 140 -1.27 8.03 3.10
C ILE A 140 -1.15 6.64 3.70
N TYR A 141 -0.83 6.59 4.98
CA TYR A 141 -0.73 5.35 5.75
C TYR A 141 -2.08 4.68 5.91
N GLY A 142 -2.11 3.35 5.80
CA GLY A 142 -3.24 2.50 6.15
C GLY A 142 -2.78 1.24 6.86
N GLY A 143 -3.55 0.79 7.85
CA GLY A 143 -3.32 -0.44 8.59
C GLY A 143 -4.63 -1.11 8.96
N ILE A 144 -4.67 -2.44 8.92
CA ILE A 144 -5.83 -3.24 9.30
C ILE A 144 -5.35 -4.38 10.20
N ASN A 145 -6.10 -4.61 11.29
CA ASN A 145 -5.88 -5.70 12.22
C ASN A 145 -7.25 -6.21 12.72
N GLY A 146 -7.66 -7.38 12.25
CA GLY A 146 -8.98 -7.94 12.57
C GLY A 146 -10.12 -7.07 12.05
N GLU A 147 -10.91 -6.52 12.96
CA GLU A 147 -12.01 -5.59 12.71
C GLU A 147 -11.65 -4.12 13.00
N TYR A 148 -10.35 -3.85 13.18
CA TYR A 148 -9.83 -2.51 13.42
C TYR A 148 -9.04 -2.00 12.22
N GLY A 149 -9.21 -0.72 11.93
CA GLY A 149 -8.49 -0.02 10.87
C GLY A 149 -7.80 1.23 11.40
N SER A 150 -6.75 1.64 10.72
CA SER A 150 -6.11 2.92 11.00
C SER A 150 -5.66 3.60 9.72
N ALA A 151 -5.70 4.93 9.70
CA ALA A 151 -5.19 5.72 8.57
C ALA A 151 -4.62 7.05 9.07
N LYS A 152 -3.59 7.55 8.38
CA LYS A 152 -2.96 8.84 8.67
C LYS A 152 -2.39 9.47 7.40
N LEU A 153 -2.59 10.77 7.26
CA LEU A 153 -1.84 11.58 6.30
C LEU A 153 -0.49 11.95 6.94
N ILE A 154 0.60 11.64 6.25
CA ILE A 154 1.96 11.99 6.67
C ILE A 154 2.57 12.92 5.62
N ASP A 155 2.76 14.16 6.02
CA ASP A 155 3.57 15.16 5.34
C ASP A 155 4.81 15.40 6.22
N PRO A 156 6.00 14.97 5.81
CA PRO A 156 7.21 15.09 6.62
C PRO A 156 7.52 16.51 7.08
N SER A 157 7.09 17.51 6.33
CA SER A 157 7.28 18.93 6.68
C SER A 157 6.35 19.39 7.81
N GLN A 158 5.19 18.76 7.97
CA GLN A 158 4.11 19.22 8.87
C GLN A 158 3.84 18.26 10.03
N THR A 159 4.03 16.94 9.85
CA THR A 159 3.50 15.93 10.76
C THR A 159 4.57 15.05 11.39
N SER A 160 4.15 14.29 12.43
CA SER A 160 4.85 13.08 12.88
C SER A 160 4.84 12.02 11.78
N CYS A 161 5.95 11.29 11.61
CA CYS A 161 6.03 10.11 10.74
C CYS A 161 5.63 8.83 11.48
N LEU A 162 5.61 7.68 10.81
CA LEU A 162 5.25 6.40 11.46
C LEU A 162 6.18 6.05 12.61
N SER A 163 7.48 6.25 12.44
CA SER A 163 8.49 5.97 13.49
C SER A 163 8.39 6.87 14.72
N CYS A 164 7.49 7.86 14.74
CA CYS A 164 7.22 8.65 15.95
C CYS A 164 6.34 7.90 16.97
N PHE A 165 5.53 6.95 16.50
CA PHE A 165 4.53 6.28 17.35
C PHE A 165 4.46 4.76 17.14
N ILE A 166 5.16 4.23 16.15
CA ILE A 166 5.32 2.80 15.96
C ILE A 166 6.75 2.45 16.39
N ASP A 167 6.85 1.64 17.42
CA ASP A 167 8.10 1.02 17.82
C ASP A 167 8.23 -0.34 17.12
N TYR A 168 9.40 -0.62 16.60
CA TYR A 168 9.69 -1.87 15.90
C TYR A 168 10.70 -2.67 16.74
N SER A 169 10.28 -3.82 17.19
CA SER A 169 11.17 -4.81 17.78
C SER A 169 11.18 -6.08 16.90
N ASP A 170 12.33 -6.74 16.81
CA ASP A 170 12.44 -8.03 16.06
C ASP A 170 11.49 -9.10 16.62
N GLN A 171 10.99 -8.93 17.84
CA GLN A 171 10.02 -9.83 18.48
C GLN A 171 8.58 -9.62 17.98
N ASP A 172 8.25 -8.39 17.56
CA ASP A 172 6.90 -8.06 17.07
C ASP A 172 6.58 -8.72 15.73
N GLU A 173 7.59 -8.98 14.91
CA GLU A 173 7.38 -9.71 13.65
C GLU A 173 7.27 -11.23 13.83
N ILE A 174 7.84 -11.80 14.88
CA ILE A 174 7.74 -13.25 15.13
C ILE A 174 6.31 -13.65 15.52
N GLY A 175 5.54 -12.72 16.15
CA GLY A 175 4.14 -12.95 16.51
C GLY A 175 3.10 -12.44 15.50
N ASN A 176 3.39 -11.36 14.77
CA ASN A 176 2.36 -10.62 14.02
C ASN A 176 2.43 -10.77 12.51
N SER A 177 3.59 -10.91 11.89
CA SER A 177 3.70 -11.02 10.42
C SER A 177 3.60 -12.46 9.91
N CYS A 178 3.92 -13.45 10.75
CA CYS A 178 3.78 -14.86 10.42
C CYS A 178 2.42 -15.43 10.82
N ASP A 179 1.70 -14.78 11.72
CA ASP A 179 0.33 -15.14 12.09
C ASP A 179 -0.67 -14.47 11.14
N VAL A 180 -1.54 -15.27 10.56
CA VAL A 180 -2.63 -14.78 9.70
C VAL A 180 -3.67 -14.09 10.60
N ILE A 181 -3.52 -12.79 10.80
CA ILE A 181 -4.57 -11.99 11.41
C ILE A 181 -5.71 -11.91 10.41
N GLY A 182 -6.86 -12.48 10.77
CA GLY A 182 -8.06 -12.43 9.95
C GLY A 182 -8.54 -10.99 9.78
N THR A 183 -9.29 -10.72 8.72
CA THR A 183 -9.98 -9.44 8.51
C THR A 183 -11.28 -9.66 7.76
N THR A 184 -12.16 -8.65 7.77
CA THR A 184 -13.41 -8.65 7.04
C THR A 184 -13.37 -7.61 5.90
N PRO A 185 -14.16 -7.77 4.83
CA PRO A 185 -14.24 -6.77 3.78
C PRO A 185 -14.74 -5.41 4.31
N LEU A 186 -15.52 -5.39 5.38
CA LEU A 186 -16.10 -4.16 5.92
C LEU A 186 -15.03 -3.17 6.41
N ILE A 187 -14.10 -3.64 7.24
CA ILE A 187 -13.02 -2.77 7.74
C ILE A 187 -12.05 -2.36 6.63
N VAL A 188 -11.87 -3.21 5.61
CA VAL A 188 -11.07 -2.89 4.42
C VAL A 188 -11.63 -1.65 3.73
N GLU A 189 -12.94 -1.65 3.43
CA GLU A 189 -13.60 -0.56 2.72
C GLU A 189 -13.64 0.73 3.54
N LEU A 190 -13.89 0.63 4.85
CA LEU A 190 -13.86 1.79 5.75
C LEU A 190 -12.46 2.44 5.77
N THR A 191 -11.42 1.62 5.89
CA THR A 191 -10.03 2.12 5.93
C THR A 191 -9.61 2.72 4.59
N ALA A 192 -9.90 2.05 3.46
CA ALA A 192 -9.60 2.55 2.12
C ALA A 192 -10.30 3.89 1.84
N THR A 193 -11.59 3.98 2.20
CA THR A 193 -12.37 5.20 2.05
C THR A 193 -11.77 6.34 2.85
N LEU A 194 -11.32 6.06 4.08
CA LEU A 194 -10.68 7.07 4.93
C LEU A 194 -9.34 7.51 4.35
N GLN A 195 -8.49 6.59 3.88
CA GLN A 195 -7.23 6.95 3.22
C GLN A 195 -7.45 7.89 2.04
N VAL A 196 -8.39 7.56 1.14
CA VAL A 196 -8.68 8.39 -0.03
C VAL A 196 -9.29 9.73 0.37
N ASN A 197 -10.11 9.77 1.43
CA ASN A 197 -10.68 11.02 1.95
C ASN A 197 -9.61 11.94 2.55
N LEU A 198 -8.61 11.40 3.25
CA LEU A 198 -7.47 12.17 3.75
C LEU A 198 -6.70 12.85 2.61
N MET A 199 -6.44 12.14 1.52
CA MET A 199 -5.85 12.72 0.30
C MET A 199 -6.74 13.84 -0.28
N LEU A 200 -8.06 13.62 -0.40
CA LEU A 200 -8.99 14.63 -0.92
C LEU A 200 -9.03 15.88 -0.06
N ASN A 201 -9.00 15.74 1.25
CA ASN A 201 -8.99 16.88 2.17
C ASN A 201 -7.66 17.65 2.08
N HIS A 202 -6.55 16.95 1.92
CA HIS A 202 -5.26 17.58 1.65
C HIS A 202 -5.30 18.38 0.32
N LEU A 203 -5.85 17.80 -0.75
CA LEU A 203 -6.06 18.51 -2.01
C LEU A 203 -6.95 19.74 -1.87
N ARG A 204 -7.94 19.73 -0.99
CA ARG A 204 -8.81 20.89 -0.71
C ARG A 204 -8.12 22.01 0.08
N GLY A 205 -6.90 21.75 0.58
CA GLY A 205 -6.19 22.68 1.46
C GLY A 205 -6.69 22.65 2.91
N ASN A 206 -7.40 21.60 3.29
CA ASN A 206 -7.91 21.40 4.65
C ASN A 206 -7.47 20.01 5.17
N PRO A 207 -6.14 19.77 5.34
CA PRO A 207 -5.64 18.48 5.78
C PRO A 207 -6.00 18.20 7.23
N ASP A 208 -6.28 16.94 7.54
CA ASP A 208 -6.34 16.42 8.89
C ASP A 208 -5.13 15.48 9.11
N TYR A 209 -4.28 15.84 10.04
CA TYR A 209 -3.02 15.14 10.32
C TYR A 209 -3.13 14.16 11.50
N SER A 210 -4.31 13.99 12.07
CA SER A 210 -4.56 13.01 13.12
C SER A 210 -4.33 11.58 12.62
N LEU A 211 -3.98 10.68 13.53
CA LEU A 211 -4.16 9.26 13.31
C LEU A 211 -5.64 8.93 13.53
N PHE A 212 -6.28 8.39 12.52
CA PHE A 212 -7.64 7.88 12.63
C PHE A 212 -7.59 6.40 13.00
N TYR A 213 -8.35 6.04 14.00
CA TYR A 213 -8.56 4.66 14.43
C TYR A 213 -10.03 4.29 14.25
N ILE A 214 -10.29 3.19 13.59
CA ILE A 214 -11.62 2.72 13.23
C ILE A 214 -11.89 1.41 13.97
N ASP A 215 -12.99 1.36 14.70
CA ASP A 215 -13.59 0.13 15.20
C ASP A 215 -14.86 -0.16 14.38
N SER A 216 -14.82 -1.19 13.52
CA SER A 216 -15.96 -1.53 12.65
C SER A 216 -17.09 -2.22 13.38
N ARG A 217 -16.86 -2.79 14.56
CA ARG A 217 -17.91 -3.44 15.37
C ARG A 217 -18.80 -2.39 16.03
N GLU A 218 -18.13 -1.37 16.62
CA GLU A 218 -18.81 -0.27 17.31
C GLU A 218 -19.18 0.89 16.36
N LEU A 219 -18.78 0.80 15.07
CA LEU A 219 -18.91 1.88 14.07
C LEU A 219 -18.33 3.21 14.56
N LYS A 220 -17.21 3.14 15.26
CA LYS A 220 -16.56 4.29 15.89
C LYS A 220 -15.30 4.67 15.14
N ILE A 221 -15.13 5.98 14.93
CA ILE A 221 -13.89 6.55 14.38
C ILE A 221 -13.34 7.54 15.40
N GLU A 222 -12.14 7.27 15.88
CA GLU A 222 -11.43 8.14 16.80
C GLU A 222 -10.33 8.90 16.10
N ARG A 223 -10.09 10.15 16.52
CA ARG A 223 -8.98 10.98 16.09
C ARG A 223 -7.97 11.08 17.20
N ILE A 224 -6.73 10.69 16.91
CA ILE A 224 -5.64 10.69 17.89
C ILE A 224 -4.58 11.65 17.36
N ASN A 225 -4.30 12.70 18.12
CA ASN A 225 -3.20 13.60 17.79
C ASN A 225 -1.86 12.94 18.15
N ILE A 226 -0.97 12.81 17.16
CA ILE A 226 0.37 12.24 17.35
C ILE A 226 1.39 13.35 17.13
N GLU A 227 2.07 13.74 18.19
CA GLU A 227 3.16 14.71 18.13
C GLU A 227 4.46 14.10 17.57
N LYS A 228 5.33 14.95 17.01
CA LYS A 228 6.67 14.52 16.63
C LYS A 228 7.46 14.10 17.85
N ASN A 229 8.00 12.89 17.84
CA ASN A 229 8.94 12.43 18.84
C ASN A 229 10.31 13.11 18.59
N SER A 230 10.79 13.89 19.57
CA SER A 230 12.07 14.61 19.47
C SER A 230 13.29 13.71 19.28
N GLN A 231 13.19 12.42 19.59
CA GLN A 231 14.22 11.40 19.41
C GLN A 231 13.95 10.50 18.17
N CYS A 232 12.99 10.87 17.33
CA CYS A 232 12.66 10.07 16.16
C CYS A 232 13.85 9.98 15.19
N LYS A 233 14.36 8.77 14.99
CA LYS A 233 15.51 8.51 14.11
C LYS A 233 15.24 8.92 12.67
N THR A 234 14.00 8.74 12.20
CA THR A 234 13.62 9.01 10.82
C THR A 234 13.40 10.50 10.56
N CYS A 235 12.38 11.14 11.19
CA CYS A 235 11.98 12.50 10.80
C CYS A 235 12.64 13.63 11.59
N VAL A 236 13.44 13.32 12.62
CA VAL A 236 14.18 14.31 13.41
C VAL A 236 15.69 14.14 13.24
N LEU A 237 16.20 12.93 13.42
CA LEU A 237 17.63 12.65 13.33
C LEU A 237 18.11 12.34 11.92
N ASN A 238 17.20 12.07 10.96
CA ASN A 238 17.50 11.75 9.55
C ASN A 238 18.42 10.54 9.38
N GLU A 239 18.26 9.52 10.22
CA GLU A 239 19.11 8.31 10.20
C GLU A 239 18.62 7.22 9.25
N TYR A 240 17.31 7.16 8.96
CA TYR A 240 16.63 6.22 8.04
C TYR A 240 17.05 4.75 8.26
N PRO A 241 16.79 4.17 9.46
CA PRO A 241 17.39 2.90 9.85
C PRO A 241 16.92 1.69 9.02
N PHE A 242 15.69 1.71 8.51
CA PHE A 242 15.15 0.65 7.64
C PHE A 242 15.72 0.77 6.23
N LEU A 243 15.78 1.96 5.68
CA LEU A 243 16.28 2.22 4.34
C LEU A 243 17.77 1.87 4.21
N TYR A 244 18.56 2.11 5.26
CA TYR A 244 19.98 1.82 5.27
C TYR A 244 20.35 0.48 5.93
N GLN A 245 19.37 -0.43 6.04
CA GLN A 245 19.57 -1.78 6.56
C GLN A 245 20.23 -1.86 7.96
N LYS A 246 20.02 -0.84 8.80
CA LYS A 246 20.45 -0.88 10.21
C LYS A 246 19.56 -1.77 11.08
N ILE A 247 18.43 -2.18 10.54
CA ILE A 247 17.43 -3.07 11.15
C ILE A 247 17.35 -4.35 10.32
N SER A 248 17.31 -5.50 10.99
CA SER A 248 17.22 -6.81 10.34
C SER A 248 15.90 -6.96 9.56
N LYS A 249 15.96 -7.58 8.37
CA LYS A 249 14.76 -7.92 7.60
C LYS A 249 13.93 -8.98 8.34
N PRO A 250 12.60 -8.98 8.17
CA PRO A 250 11.73 -9.97 8.76
C PRO A 250 12.09 -11.38 8.27
N LYS A 251 11.83 -12.39 9.11
CA LYS A 251 12.04 -13.80 8.75
C LYS A 251 10.93 -14.33 7.84
N CYS A 252 9.77 -13.70 7.87
CA CYS A 252 8.57 -14.06 7.10
C CYS A 252 8.25 -12.98 6.06
N GLY A 253 7.55 -13.35 5.00
CA GLY A 253 7.16 -12.45 3.92
C GLY A 253 7.63 -12.93 2.55
N ILE A 254 7.71 -12.03 1.59
CA ILE A 254 8.16 -12.31 0.23
C ILE A 254 9.57 -11.74 0.05
N PHE A 255 10.47 -12.55 -0.50
CA PHE A 255 11.87 -12.19 -0.71
C PHE A 255 12.29 -12.50 -2.14
N ARG A 256 13.12 -11.65 -2.76
CA ARG A 256 13.77 -12.00 -4.02
C ARG A 256 14.70 -13.20 -3.82
N THR A 257 14.73 -14.09 -4.81
CA THR A 257 15.66 -15.21 -4.84
C THR A 257 16.62 -15.07 -6.02
N ASN A 258 17.80 -15.66 -5.90
CA ASN A 258 18.73 -15.78 -7.02
C ASN A 258 18.37 -16.96 -7.96
N MET A 259 17.23 -17.63 -7.75
CA MET A 259 16.79 -18.72 -8.59
C MET A 259 16.43 -18.18 -9.98
N LYS A 260 17.08 -18.72 -11.00
CA LYS A 260 16.75 -18.49 -12.41
C LYS A 260 16.10 -19.74 -12.94
N ILE A 261 14.87 -19.64 -13.42
CA ILE A 261 14.23 -20.72 -14.16
C ILE A 261 14.31 -20.33 -15.63
N PRO A 262 15.07 -21.08 -16.45
CA PRO A 262 15.10 -20.84 -17.89
C PRO A 262 13.70 -21.10 -18.47
N GLU A 263 13.25 -20.23 -19.36
CA GLU A 263 12.08 -20.41 -20.24
C GLU A 263 10.75 -20.70 -19.52
N LEU A 264 10.26 -19.69 -18.78
CA LEU A 264 8.86 -19.66 -18.35
C LEU A 264 8.02 -18.86 -19.35
N ASP A 265 7.00 -19.47 -19.90
CA ASP A 265 6.02 -18.79 -20.76
C ASP A 265 4.93 -18.08 -19.94
N GLU A 266 4.70 -18.51 -18.71
CA GLU A 266 3.69 -17.99 -17.80
C GLU A 266 4.17 -18.02 -16.33
N PRO A 267 3.57 -17.23 -15.43
CA PRO A 267 3.87 -17.28 -14.00
C PRO A 267 3.63 -18.67 -13.41
N LYS A 268 4.57 -19.16 -12.59
CA LYS A 268 4.47 -20.48 -11.90
C LYS A 268 4.65 -20.35 -10.40
N VAL A 269 3.84 -21.12 -9.69
CA VAL A 269 3.88 -21.26 -8.23
C VAL A 269 4.42 -22.64 -7.88
N PHE A 270 5.56 -22.68 -7.20
CA PHE A 270 6.16 -23.90 -6.70
C PHE A 270 5.95 -23.98 -5.19
N LYS A 271 5.34 -25.08 -4.72
CA LYS A 271 5.15 -25.33 -3.28
C LYS A 271 6.13 -26.41 -2.84
N ASN A 272 6.99 -26.12 -1.86
CA ASN A 272 7.94 -27.07 -1.31
C ASN A 272 8.09 -26.89 0.20
N LEU A 273 7.82 -27.93 0.98
CA LEU A 273 8.09 -28.05 2.44
C LEU A 273 7.82 -26.77 3.26
N GLY A 274 6.65 -26.14 3.05
CA GLY A 274 6.25 -24.94 3.79
C GLY A 274 6.65 -23.60 3.15
N ASN A 275 7.48 -23.63 2.09
CA ASN A 275 7.82 -22.44 1.31
C ASN A 275 7.06 -22.43 -0.03
N VAL A 276 6.76 -21.24 -0.50
CA VAL A 276 6.14 -21.00 -1.82
C VAL A 276 7.10 -20.15 -2.64
N THR A 277 7.50 -20.65 -3.80
CA THR A 277 8.30 -19.86 -4.74
C THR A 277 7.42 -19.42 -5.91
N LEU A 278 7.36 -18.10 -6.13
CA LEU A 278 6.60 -17.45 -7.18
C LEU A 278 7.59 -17.04 -8.28
N CYS A 279 7.47 -17.60 -9.47
CA CYS A 279 8.37 -17.27 -10.57
C CYS A 279 7.60 -16.63 -11.73
N TYR A 280 8.13 -15.53 -12.23
CA TYR A 280 7.53 -14.75 -13.31
C TYR A 280 8.47 -14.68 -14.52
N PRO A 281 7.94 -14.79 -15.75
CA PRO A 281 8.72 -14.65 -16.98
C PRO A 281 9.46 -13.30 -16.99
N SER A 282 10.72 -13.31 -17.35
CA SER A 282 11.56 -12.12 -17.51
C SER A 282 11.77 -11.23 -16.25
N ILE A 283 11.14 -11.58 -15.11
CA ILE A 283 11.21 -10.82 -13.86
C ILE A 283 12.10 -11.54 -12.85
N GLY A 284 11.90 -12.85 -12.66
CA GLY A 284 12.63 -13.65 -11.68
C GLY A 284 11.73 -14.37 -10.70
N CYS A 285 12.31 -14.88 -9.64
CA CYS A 285 11.59 -15.66 -8.63
C CYS A 285 11.61 -14.98 -7.27
N PHE A 286 10.53 -15.14 -6.53
CA PHE A 286 10.33 -14.65 -5.17
C PHE A 286 9.98 -15.84 -4.27
N GLU A 287 10.61 -15.93 -3.11
CA GLU A 287 10.29 -16.93 -2.10
C GLU A 287 9.39 -16.31 -1.03
N LYS A 288 8.23 -16.91 -0.82
CA LYS A 288 7.31 -16.58 0.27
C LYS A 288 7.59 -17.52 1.45
N ARG A 289 8.05 -16.96 2.56
CA ARG A 289 8.39 -17.67 3.79
C ARG A 289 7.37 -17.39 4.88
N GLY A 290 7.05 -18.42 5.67
CA GLY A 290 6.14 -18.30 6.81
C GLY A 290 4.66 -18.29 6.38
N ARG A 291 4.00 -19.37 6.64
CA ARG A 291 2.54 -19.51 6.80
C ARG A 291 2.27 -20.27 8.08
#